data_b808e8aaf4ead282d6f9664f338f34d6
#
_entry.id   b808e8aaf4ead282d6f9664f338f34d6
#
_cell.length_a   1.000
_cell.length_b   1.000
_cell.length_c   1.000
_cell.angle_alpha   90.00
_cell.angle_beta   90.00
_cell.angle_gamma   90.00
#
_symmetry.space_group_name_H-M   'P 1'
#
loop_
_entity.id
_entity.type
_entity.pdbx_description
1 polymer ?
#
loop_
_entity_poly.entity_id
_entity_poly.type
_entity_poly.pdbx_seq_one_letter_code
_entity_poly.pdbx_strand_id
1 'polypeptide(L)'
;MLVASSDRHFSTSRLQNTLFIERRFRASFVMRDKLMYDTKYAPPSLRANSFVHFYINMRGTIEVLGKPPVTGPQAWVLAETEFERVGPDSLTFRSYGEPTVLLELRVPERDVTAPVGIRQGALTLSSELWAIAERMQATFLAKPDDAEAQLQALVFSFLERMRDEKLITSDLVSSAVRQEPDQYVRLWNAIRPLYANFNTSASLREVAQNANVSLRQLGRDLKDLTRTFGLFGDGFRDAIRVLRLRVAVMLLSAPDATASDVSQVVGYGSLDAMGRAFRDAKMPPPSTILAAVKWDPQRVGQRSNALETATPPTLT
;
A
#
# COMPACT_ATOMS: atom_id res chain seq x y z
N MET A 1 15.13 11.02 -1.82
CA MET A 1 14.05 10.03 -1.57
C MET A 1 13.57 10.11 -0.14
N LEU A 2 12.25 9.99 0.09
CA LEU A 2 11.64 10.01 1.41
C LEU A 2 11.41 8.57 1.89
N VAL A 3 11.73 8.26 3.16
CA VAL A 3 11.61 6.90 3.71
C VAL A 3 10.82 6.92 5.01
N ALA A 4 9.93 5.94 5.20
CA ALA A 4 9.23 5.70 6.46
C ALA A 4 9.14 4.19 6.74
N SER A 5 9.64 3.77 7.87
CA SER A 5 9.54 2.39 8.35
C SER A 5 8.67 2.32 9.60
N SER A 6 7.92 1.25 9.74
CA SER A 6 7.09 0.98 10.92
C SER A 6 6.95 -0.51 11.19
N ASP A 7 6.75 -0.83 12.45
CA ASP A 7 6.39 -2.17 12.91
C ASP A 7 5.40 -2.03 14.06
N ARG A 8 4.17 -2.45 13.83
CA ARG A 8 3.02 -2.13 14.68
C ARG A 8 2.21 -3.38 14.96
N HIS A 9 1.71 -3.46 16.18
CA HIS A 9 0.80 -4.51 16.62
C HIS A 9 -0.59 -3.95 16.89
N PHE A 10 -1.59 -4.73 16.55
CA PHE A 10 -2.98 -4.48 16.91
C PHE A 10 -3.61 -5.81 17.30
N SER A 11 -3.91 -5.97 18.60
CA SER A 11 -4.31 -7.26 19.18
C SER A 11 -3.31 -8.37 18.81
N THR A 12 -3.77 -9.46 18.19
CA THR A 12 -2.94 -10.58 17.73
C THR A 12 -2.34 -10.37 16.35
N SER A 13 -2.64 -9.24 15.72
CA SER A 13 -2.22 -8.93 14.35
C SER A 13 -0.97 -8.05 14.33
N ARG A 14 -0.18 -8.15 13.25
CA ARG A 14 1.03 -7.33 13.06
C ARG A 14 1.07 -6.74 11.66
N LEU A 15 1.48 -5.47 11.60
CA LEU A 15 1.79 -4.76 10.37
C LEU A 15 3.22 -4.22 10.43
N GLN A 16 4.09 -4.72 9.55
CA GLN A 16 5.38 -4.13 9.28
C GLN A 16 5.36 -3.49 7.91
N ASN A 17 5.92 -2.30 7.79
CA ASN A 17 5.98 -1.57 6.52
C ASN A 17 7.29 -0.78 6.42
N THR A 18 7.88 -0.77 5.22
CA THR A 18 8.94 0.17 4.82
C THR A 18 8.54 0.79 3.49
N LEU A 19 8.37 2.10 3.50
CA LEU A 19 7.88 2.88 2.37
C LEU A 19 8.99 3.78 1.85
N PHE A 20 9.31 3.65 0.57
CA PHE A 20 10.18 4.53 -0.20
C PHE A 20 9.34 5.37 -1.15
N ILE A 21 9.46 6.68 -1.07
CA ILE A 21 8.69 7.62 -1.89
C ILE A 21 9.66 8.46 -2.69
N GLU A 22 9.56 8.37 -4.01
CA GLU A 22 10.25 9.17 -4.97
C GLU A 22 9.26 9.96 -5.83
N ARG A 23 9.75 10.93 -6.61
CA ARG A 23 8.90 11.76 -7.50
C ARG A 23 8.22 10.93 -8.59
N ARG A 24 8.91 9.89 -9.06
CA ARG A 24 8.51 9.09 -10.20
C ARG A 24 8.12 7.66 -9.86
N PHE A 25 8.40 7.19 -8.66
CA PHE A 25 7.98 5.86 -8.21
C PHE A 25 7.75 5.81 -6.70
N ARG A 26 7.10 4.77 -6.27
CA ARG A 26 6.94 4.43 -4.86
C ARG A 26 7.13 2.93 -4.70
N ALA A 27 7.95 2.54 -3.72
CA ALA A 27 8.11 1.14 -3.32
C ALA A 27 7.65 0.97 -1.87
N SER A 28 6.79 0.01 -1.63
CA SER A 28 6.25 -0.31 -0.31
C SER A 28 6.44 -1.78 0.00
N PHE A 29 7.31 -2.08 0.95
CA PHE A 29 7.41 -3.42 1.53
C PHE A 29 6.41 -3.52 2.65
N VAL A 30 5.56 -4.55 2.61
CA VAL A 30 4.50 -4.75 3.60
C VAL A 30 4.50 -6.19 4.05
N MET A 31 4.56 -6.41 5.36
CA MET A 31 4.21 -7.68 5.99
C MET A 31 2.94 -7.47 6.81
N ARG A 32 1.96 -8.33 6.59
CA ARG A 32 0.70 -8.37 7.31
C ARG A 32 0.50 -9.76 7.87
N ASP A 33 0.42 -9.84 9.18
CA ASP A 33 0.09 -11.09 9.86
C ASP A 33 -1.31 -10.98 10.43
N LYS A 34 -2.19 -11.90 10.04
CA LYS A 34 -3.62 -11.91 10.38
C LYS A 34 -4.35 -10.60 10.03
N LEU A 35 -3.94 -9.96 8.96
CA LEU A 35 -4.58 -8.79 8.38
C LEU A 35 -4.83 -9.04 6.91
N MET A 36 -6.03 -8.67 6.44
CA MET A 36 -6.41 -8.69 5.04
C MET A 36 -6.34 -7.29 4.45
N TYR A 37 -5.83 -7.18 3.24
CA TYR A 37 -5.99 -6.00 2.41
C TYR A 37 -6.92 -6.30 1.25
N ASP A 38 -7.96 -5.48 1.09
CA ASP A 38 -8.93 -5.60 0.00
C ASP A 38 -9.12 -4.22 -0.64
N THR A 39 -8.77 -4.10 -1.92
CA THR A 39 -8.86 -2.83 -2.67
C THR A 39 -10.30 -2.35 -2.81
N LYS A 40 -11.31 -3.23 -2.75
CA LYS A 40 -12.73 -2.86 -2.75
C LYS A 40 -13.08 -1.83 -1.66
N TYR A 41 -12.37 -1.90 -0.53
CA TYR A 41 -12.61 -1.02 0.61
C TYR A 41 -11.51 0.03 0.79
N ALA A 42 -10.58 0.13 -0.16
CA ALA A 42 -9.59 1.20 -0.12
C ALA A 42 -10.29 2.56 -0.28
N PRO A 43 -9.91 3.59 0.53
CA PRO A 43 -10.44 4.92 0.31
C PRO A 43 -10.12 5.38 -1.11
N PRO A 44 -11.06 6.03 -1.80
CA PRO A 44 -10.83 6.52 -3.16
C PRO A 44 -9.60 7.43 -3.18
N SER A 45 -8.77 7.26 -4.20
CA SER A 45 -7.66 8.16 -4.44
C SER A 45 -8.23 9.51 -4.86
N LEU A 46 -7.81 10.59 -4.19
CA LEU A 46 -8.24 11.95 -4.52
C LEU A 46 -7.50 12.51 -5.74
N ARG A 47 -6.61 11.73 -6.34
CA ARG A 47 -5.86 12.12 -7.53
C ARG A 47 -5.95 11.02 -8.58
N ALA A 48 -6.47 11.37 -9.73
CA ALA A 48 -6.33 10.62 -10.97
C ALA A 48 -4.86 10.69 -11.44
N ASN A 49 -4.00 9.94 -10.81
CA ASN A 49 -2.64 9.72 -11.30
C ASN A 49 -2.64 8.38 -12.01
N SER A 50 -2.26 8.37 -13.27
CA SER A 50 -2.11 7.14 -14.05
C SER A 50 -0.86 6.38 -13.59
N PHE A 51 -1.02 5.55 -12.59
CA PHE A 51 0.03 4.65 -12.10
C PHE A 51 -0.28 3.21 -12.49
N VAL A 52 0.79 2.46 -12.70
CA VAL A 52 0.78 1.01 -12.78
C VAL A 52 1.39 0.47 -11.49
N HIS A 53 0.69 -0.48 -10.89
CA HIS A 53 1.13 -1.16 -9.69
C HIS A 53 1.69 -2.52 -10.07
N PHE A 54 2.92 -2.79 -9.65
CA PHE A 54 3.53 -4.11 -9.67
C PHE A 54 3.44 -4.67 -8.25
N TYR A 55 2.65 -5.72 -8.09
CA TYR A 55 2.54 -6.46 -6.83
C TYR A 55 3.41 -7.71 -6.92
N ILE A 56 4.49 -7.73 -6.17
CA ILE A 56 5.39 -8.88 -6.07
C ILE A 56 5.10 -9.56 -4.74
N ASN A 57 4.26 -10.59 -4.77
CA ASN A 57 3.95 -11.40 -3.60
C ASN A 57 5.07 -12.40 -3.36
N MET A 58 5.69 -12.32 -2.21
CA MET A 58 6.76 -13.22 -1.80
C MET A 58 6.25 -14.31 -0.86
N ARG A 59 5.16 -14.03 -0.13
CA ARG A 59 4.52 -14.97 0.80
C ARG A 59 3.06 -14.59 1.02
N GLY A 60 2.20 -15.60 1.23
CA GLY A 60 0.76 -15.42 1.43
C GLY A 60 -0.03 -15.65 0.16
N THR A 61 -1.30 -15.33 0.20
CA THR A 61 -2.24 -15.56 -0.91
C THR A 61 -2.68 -14.25 -1.51
N ILE A 62 -2.71 -14.19 -2.83
CA ILE A 62 -3.34 -13.13 -3.62
C ILE A 62 -4.58 -13.71 -4.31
N GLU A 63 -5.67 -12.96 -4.21
CA GLU A 63 -6.93 -13.19 -4.92
C GLU A 63 -7.22 -11.96 -5.79
N VAL A 64 -7.37 -12.18 -7.07
CA VAL A 64 -7.84 -11.16 -8.02
C VAL A 64 -9.21 -11.59 -8.51
N LEU A 65 -10.20 -10.69 -8.49
CA LEU A 65 -11.58 -11.02 -8.85
C LEU A 65 -11.66 -11.72 -10.21
N GLY A 66 -12.38 -12.84 -10.26
CA GLY A 66 -12.52 -13.65 -11.47
C GLY A 66 -11.31 -14.55 -11.81
N LYS A 67 -10.33 -14.63 -10.90
CA LYS A 67 -9.19 -15.55 -10.99
C LYS A 67 -9.13 -16.43 -9.75
N PRO A 68 -8.64 -17.67 -9.87
CA PRO A 68 -8.37 -18.50 -8.70
C PRO A 68 -7.35 -17.83 -7.76
N PRO A 69 -7.53 -17.97 -6.43
CA PRO A 69 -6.51 -17.53 -5.47
C PRO A 69 -5.18 -18.25 -5.72
N VAL A 70 -4.09 -17.53 -5.63
CA VAL A 70 -2.75 -18.10 -5.79
C VAL A 70 -1.94 -17.87 -4.52
N THR A 71 -1.39 -18.93 -3.97
CA THR A 71 -0.53 -18.90 -2.78
C THR A 71 0.93 -19.07 -3.17
N GLY A 72 1.79 -18.27 -2.52
CA GLY A 72 3.24 -18.30 -2.74
C GLY A 72 3.74 -17.20 -3.65
N PRO A 73 5.00 -17.34 -4.14
CA PRO A 73 5.63 -16.31 -4.96
C PRO A 73 4.92 -16.11 -6.29
N GLN A 74 4.48 -14.88 -6.54
CA GLN A 74 3.85 -14.48 -7.80
C GLN A 74 3.90 -12.97 -7.98
N ALA A 75 3.88 -12.53 -9.22
CA ALA A 75 3.82 -11.11 -9.55
C ALA A 75 2.56 -10.78 -10.36
N TRP A 76 2.02 -9.57 -10.13
CA TRP A 76 0.84 -9.04 -10.81
C TRP A 76 1.07 -7.60 -11.23
N VAL A 77 0.49 -7.25 -12.37
CA VAL A 77 0.45 -5.85 -12.85
C VAL A 77 -1.00 -5.39 -12.85
N LEU A 78 -1.25 -4.23 -12.27
CA LEU A 78 -2.57 -3.60 -12.23
C LEU A 78 -2.44 -2.11 -12.52
N ALA A 79 -3.14 -1.63 -13.56
CA ALA A 79 -3.22 -0.19 -13.83
C ALA A 79 -4.27 0.46 -12.90
N GLU A 80 -3.95 1.60 -12.30
CA GLU A 80 -4.85 2.32 -11.38
C GLU A 80 -6.15 2.72 -12.07
N THR A 81 -6.08 3.09 -13.33
CA THR A 81 -7.24 3.44 -14.18
C THR A 81 -8.24 2.29 -14.33
N GLU A 82 -7.80 1.05 -14.18
CA GLU A 82 -8.67 -0.10 -14.27
C GLU A 82 -9.47 -0.33 -12.97
N PHE A 83 -8.94 0.10 -11.81
CA PHE A 83 -9.71 0.10 -10.55
C PHE A 83 -10.88 1.09 -10.59
N GLU A 84 -10.73 2.20 -11.33
CA GLU A 84 -11.78 3.22 -11.44
C GLU A 84 -12.83 2.92 -12.51
N ARG A 85 -12.43 2.20 -13.59
CA ARG A 85 -13.29 1.96 -14.77
C ARG A 85 -14.41 0.97 -14.58
N VAL A 86 -14.27 0.06 -13.68
CA VAL A 86 -15.09 -1.15 -13.67
C VAL A 86 -16.11 -1.17 -12.54
N GLY A 87 -16.18 -0.11 -11.72
CA GLY A 87 -17.13 0.00 -10.61
C GLY A 87 -16.79 -0.90 -9.42
N PRO A 88 -17.57 -0.84 -8.34
CA PRO A 88 -17.22 -1.46 -7.07
C PRO A 88 -17.12 -2.99 -7.10
N ASP A 89 -17.54 -3.64 -8.16
CA ASP A 89 -17.61 -5.11 -8.24
C ASP A 89 -16.54 -5.77 -9.11
N SER A 90 -15.71 -5.03 -9.77
CA SER A 90 -14.97 -5.57 -10.91
C SER A 90 -13.49 -5.80 -10.75
N LEU A 91 -12.80 -5.18 -9.84
CA LEU A 91 -11.38 -5.42 -9.59
C LEU A 91 -11.04 -5.33 -8.11
N THR A 92 -11.33 -6.39 -7.42
CA THR A 92 -10.82 -6.55 -6.08
C THR A 92 -9.52 -7.34 -6.13
N PHE A 93 -8.46 -6.68 -5.69
CA PHE A 93 -7.22 -7.32 -5.31
C PHE A 93 -7.25 -7.52 -3.81
N ARG A 94 -7.15 -8.76 -3.37
CA ARG A 94 -7.01 -9.14 -1.97
C ARG A 94 -5.67 -9.76 -1.73
N SER A 95 -5.10 -9.49 -0.57
CA SER A 95 -3.95 -10.23 -0.09
C SER A 95 -4.12 -10.56 1.38
N TYR A 96 -3.82 -11.80 1.73
CA TYR A 96 -3.98 -12.34 3.08
C TYR A 96 -3.00 -13.49 3.33
N GLY A 97 -2.73 -13.78 4.61
CA GLY A 97 -1.82 -14.86 5.01
C GLY A 97 -1.36 -14.73 6.46
N GLU A 98 -0.61 -15.70 6.90
CA GLU A 98 0.05 -15.73 8.21
C GLU A 98 1.56 -15.99 8.06
N PRO A 99 2.37 -14.95 7.72
CA PRO A 99 2.02 -13.63 7.21
C PRO A 99 1.92 -13.56 5.67
N THR A 100 1.34 -12.45 5.17
CA THR A 100 1.59 -12.00 3.79
C THR A 100 2.83 -11.11 3.75
N VAL A 101 3.72 -11.32 2.79
CA VAL A 101 4.87 -10.44 2.49
C VAL A 101 4.82 -10.02 1.05
N LEU A 102 4.76 -8.71 0.82
CA LEU A 102 4.50 -8.11 -0.47
C LEU A 102 5.39 -6.89 -0.70
N LEU A 103 5.94 -6.78 -1.91
CA LEU A 103 6.42 -5.51 -2.46
C LEU A 103 5.35 -4.95 -3.40
N GLU A 104 4.87 -3.75 -3.13
CA GLU A 104 4.09 -2.93 -4.05
C GLU A 104 5.01 -1.87 -4.64
N LEU A 105 5.21 -1.92 -5.96
CA LEU A 105 5.93 -0.89 -6.70
C LEU A 105 4.93 -0.14 -7.59
N ARG A 106 4.86 1.19 -7.43
CA ARG A 106 4.01 2.09 -8.24
C ARG A 106 4.91 2.89 -9.16
N VAL A 107 4.62 2.80 -10.46
CA VAL A 107 5.37 3.50 -11.52
C VAL A 107 4.36 4.27 -12.38
N PRO A 108 4.63 5.51 -12.84
CA PRO A 108 3.75 6.20 -13.76
C PRO A 108 3.49 5.36 -15.02
N GLU A 109 2.25 5.32 -15.49
CA GLU A 109 1.85 4.52 -16.66
C GLU A 109 2.70 4.83 -17.89
N ARG A 110 3.09 6.09 -18.08
CA ARG A 110 3.96 6.53 -19.19
C ARG A 110 5.37 5.93 -19.16
N ASP A 111 5.81 5.45 -17.99
CA ASP A 111 7.14 4.88 -17.78
C ASP A 111 7.13 3.33 -17.86
N VAL A 112 5.97 2.74 -18.10
CA VAL A 112 5.79 1.29 -18.28
C VAL A 112 5.77 0.96 -19.76
N THR A 113 6.48 -0.10 -20.16
CA THR A 113 6.53 -0.51 -21.56
C THR A 113 5.18 -1.07 -22.01
N ALA A 114 4.67 -0.51 -23.09
CA ALA A 114 3.36 -0.80 -23.64
C ALA A 114 3.13 -2.17 -24.32
N PRO A 115 4.11 -3.05 -24.63
CA PRO A 115 3.73 -4.32 -25.25
C PRO A 115 3.11 -5.27 -24.25
N VAL A 116 3.18 -4.94 -23.01
CA VAL A 116 2.34 -5.61 -22.03
C VAL A 116 0.95 -5.04 -22.26
N GLY A 117 0.22 -5.55 -23.24
CA GLY A 117 -1.24 -5.40 -23.33
C GLY A 117 -1.95 -5.93 -22.08
N ILE A 118 -1.21 -6.10 -21.02
CA ILE A 118 -1.55 -6.54 -19.68
C ILE A 118 -1.59 -5.27 -18.83
N ARG A 119 -2.62 -4.49 -19.03
CA ARG A 119 -3.00 -3.50 -18.01
C ARG A 119 -3.42 -4.19 -16.72
N GLN A 120 -3.62 -5.52 -16.78
CA GLN A 120 -4.08 -6.37 -15.70
C GLN A 120 -3.66 -7.81 -15.92
N GLY A 121 -2.97 -8.43 -14.98
CA GLY A 121 -2.72 -9.85 -15.02
C GLY A 121 -1.49 -10.31 -14.25
N ALA A 122 -1.30 -11.62 -14.29
CA ALA A 122 -0.09 -12.24 -13.78
C ALA A 122 1.11 -11.80 -14.63
N LEU A 123 2.19 -11.42 -13.97
CA LEU A 123 3.46 -11.06 -14.58
C LEU A 123 4.48 -12.17 -14.31
N THR A 124 5.11 -12.65 -15.37
CA THR A 124 6.25 -13.55 -15.22
C THR A 124 7.52 -12.72 -15.02
N LEU A 125 8.15 -12.85 -13.87
CA LEU A 125 9.44 -12.25 -13.58
C LEU A 125 10.56 -13.23 -13.93
N SER A 126 11.69 -12.69 -14.37
CA SER A 126 12.92 -13.47 -14.58
C SER A 126 13.46 -14.03 -13.25
N SER A 127 14.35 -15.02 -13.34
CA SER A 127 15.06 -15.56 -12.17
C SER A 127 15.88 -14.51 -11.45
N GLU A 128 16.44 -13.53 -12.19
CA GLU A 128 17.21 -12.44 -11.60
C GLU A 128 16.32 -11.47 -10.82
N LEU A 129 15.16 -11.09 -11.35
CA LEU A 129 14.19 -10.26 -10.60
C LEU A 129 13.68 -10.98 -9.35
N TRP A 130 13.42 -12.28 -9.43
CA TRP A 130 13.05 -13.07 -8.26
C TRP A 130 14.17 -13.14 -7.22
N ALA A 131 15.42 -13.36 -7.63
CA ALA A 131 16.56 -13.36 -6.72
C ALA A 131 16.74 -12.02 -5.99
N ILE A 132 16.48 -10.88 -6.66
CA ILE A 132 16.48 -9.57 -6.00
C ILE A 132 15.31 -9.48 -5.02
N ALA A 133 14.10 -9.91 -5.39
CA ALA A 133 12.92 -9.88 -4.53
C ALA A 133 13.11 -10.74 -3.26
N GLU A 134 13.71 -11.91 -3.36
CA GLU A 134 14.04 -12.77 -2.22
C GLU A 134 15.04 -12.11 -1.27
N ARG A 135 16.07 -11.43 -1.80
CA ARG A 135 17.01 -10.65 -0.97
C ARG A 135 16.31 -9.48 -0.28
N MET A 136 15.41 -8.77 -0.97
CA MET A 136 14.58 -7.73 -0.37
C MET A 136 13.74 -8.28 0.78
N GLN A 137 13.09 -9.42 0.58
CA GLN A 137 12.30 -10.08 1.62
C GLN A 137 13.15 -10.44 2.83
N ALA A 138 14.31 -11.05 2.61
CA ALA A 138 15.23 -11.44 3.68
C ALA A 138 15.67 -10.20 4.49
N THR A 139 16.12 -9.13 3.84
CA THR A 139 16.53 -7.87 4.48
C THR A 139 15.37 -7.23 5.23
N PHE A 140 14.18 -7.19 4.62
CA PHE A 140 12.98 -6.59 5.23
C PHE A 140 12.55 -7.31 6.50
N LEU A 141 12.61 -8.63 6.52
CA LEU A 141 12.21 -9.44 7.69
C LEU A 141 13.29 -9.47 8.77
N ALA A 142 14.57 -9.51 8.39
CA ALA A 142 15.69 -9.55 9.33
C ALA A 142 15.93 -8.22 10.06
N LYS A 143 15.61 -7.08 9.41
CA LYS A 143 15.78 -5.71 9.95
C LYS A 143 17.18 -5.43 10.52
N PRO A 144 18.25 -5.61 9.75
CA PRO A 144 19.56 -5.14 10.18
C PRO A 144 19.52 -3.62 10.44
N ASP A 145 20.49 -3.08 11.20
CA ASP A 145 20.55 -1.65 11.56
C ASP A 145 20.51 -0.71 10.34
N ASP A 146 21.08 -1.15 9.23
CA ASP A 146 21.11 -0.43 7.94
C ASP A 146 20.04 -0.93 6.94
N ALA A 147 18.97 -1.59 7.41
CA ALA A 147 17.93 -2.20 6.57
C ALA A 147 17.35 -1.23 5.52
N GLU A 148 17.11 0.04 5.89
CA GLU A 148 16.58 1.03 4.96
C GLU A 148 17.53 1.29 3.79
N ALA A 149 18.84 1.39 4.06
CA ALA A 149 19.85 1.60 3.03
C ALA A 149 20.01 0.36 2.12
N GLN A 150 20.04 -0.83 2.70
CA GLN A 150 20.10 -2.08 1.94
C GLN A 150 18.86 -2.28 1.06
N LEU A 151 17.67 -2.05 1.60
CA LEU A 151 16.41 -2.13 0.83
C LEU A 151 16.38 -1.10 -0.29
N GLN A 152 16.85 0.13 -0.04
CA GLN A 152 16.95 1.15 -1.07
C GLN A 152 17.83 0.71 -2.24
N ALA A 153 19.01 0.17 -1.94
CA ALA A 153 19.93 -0.33 -2.96
C ALA A 153 19.30 -1.48 -3.77
N LEU A 154 18.58 -2.38 -3.10
CA LEU A 154 17.88 -3.48 -3.75
C LEU A 154 16.69 -2.99 -4.62
N VAL A 155 15.94 -1.96 -4.18
CA VAL A 155 14.90 -1.33 -5.00
C VAL A 155 15.49 -0.74 -6.27
N PHE A 156 16.63 -0.07 -6.16
CA PHE A 156 17.31 0.47 -7.33
C PHE A 156 17.76 -0.63 -8.29
N SER A 157 18.40 -1.68 -7.78
CA SER A 157 18.79 -2.84 -8.59
C SER A 157 17.59 -3.52 -9.27
N PHE A 158 16.45 -3.59 -8.57
CA PHE A 158 15.21 -4.14 -9.13
C PHE A 158 14.67 -3.28 -10.27
N LEU A 159 14.63 -1.95 -10.10
CA LEU A 159 14.18 -1.01 -11.12
C LEU A 159 15.12 -1.00 -12.34
N GLU A 160 16.45 -1.05 -12.15
CA GLU A 160 17.42 -1.18 -13.24
C GLU A 160 17.18 -2.47 -14.02
N ARG A 161 17.01 -3.60 -13.32
CA ARG A 161 16.72 -4.87 -13.97
C ARG A 161 15.38 -4.86 -14.71
N MET A 162 14.32 -4.27 -14.14
CA MET A 162 13.04 -4.09 -14.84
C MET A 162 13.21 -3.27 -16.14
N ARG A 163 14.08 -2.25 -16.15
CA ARG A 163 14.38 -1.47 -17.35
C ARG A 163 15.12 -2.33 -18.39
N ASP A 164 16.14 -3.07 -17.97
CA ASP A 164 16.93 -3.93 -18.85
C ASP A 164 16.08 -5.03 -19.49
N GLU A 165 15.09 -5.55 -18.76
CA GLU A 165 14.08 -6.50 -19.25
C GLU A 165 12.91 -5.82 -19.98
N LYS A 166 12.97 -4.50 -20.18
CA LYS A 166 11.96 -3.71 -20.88
C LYS A 166 10.55 -3.76 -20.26
N LEU A 167 10.44 -3.97 -18.97
CA LEU A 167 9.18 -3.83 -18.22
C LEU A 167 8.85 -2.36 -17.96
N ILE A 168 9.89 -1.53 -17.81
CA ILE A 168 9.77 -0.07 -17.72
C ILE A 168 10.70 0.58 -18.76
N THR A 169 10.31 1.77 -19.24
CA THR A 169 11.04 2.48 -20.32
C THR A 169 12.05 3.48 -19.82
N SER A 170 11.86 3.98 -18.59
CA SER A 170 12.59 5.12 -18.08
C SER A 170 13.64 4.73 -17.06
N ASP A 171 14.72 5.50 -17.04
CA ASP A 171 15.68 5.49 -15.95
C ASP A 171 15.08 6.21 -14.72
N LEU A 172 14.46 5.44 -13.82
CA LEU A 172 13.88 5.94 -12.59
C LEU A 172 14.94 6.15 -11.49
N VAL A 173 16.05 5.42 -11.56
CA VAL A 173 17.11 5.43 -10.54
C VAL A 173 17.93 6.72 -10.61
N SER A 174 18.33 7.15 -11.78
CA SER A 174 19.10 8.39 -11.96
C SER A 174 18.39 9.62 -11.40
N SER A 175 17.06 9.62 -11.41
CA SER A 175 16.28 10.72 -10.80
C SER A 175 16.25 10.63 -9.28
N ALA A 176 16.38 9.44 -8.70
CA ALA A 176 16.26 9.16 -7.28
C ALA A 176 17.57 9.38 -6.49
N VAL A 177 18.71 9.40 -7.15
CA VAL A 177 20.02 9.58 -6.49
C VAL A 177 20.26 11.05 -6.08
N ARG A 178 19.41 11.98 -6.48
CA ARG A 178 19.56 13.40 -6.14
C ARG A 178 19.30 13.64 -4.65
N GLN A 179 20.15 14.47 -4.06
CA GLN A 179 19.91 14.97 -2.70
C GLN A 179 18.65 15.82 -2.68
N GLU A 180 17.76 15.52 -1.74
CA GLU A 180 16.55 16.30 -1.55
C GLU A 180 16.87 17.66 -0.94
N PRO A 181 16.17 18.73 -1.34
CA PRO A 181 16.26 20.02 -0.67
C PRO A 181 15.97 19.90 0.84
N ASP A 182 16.73 20.60 1.66
CA ASP A 182 16.59 20.60 3.13
C ASP A 182 15.16 20.88 3.59
N GLN A 183 14.42 21.72 2.86
CA GLN A 183 13.02 22.01 3.08
C GLN A 183 12.18 20.73 3.08
N TYR A 184 12.35 19.84 2.10
CA TYR A 184 11.60 18.58 2.01
C TYR A 184 12.02 17.60 3.08
N VAL A 185 13.31 17.53 3.38
CA VAL A 185 13.84 16.66 4.44
C VAL A 185 13.26 17.04 5.80
N ARG A 186 13.30 18.33 6.17
CA ARG A 186 12.73 18.83 7.43
C ARG A 186 11.24 18.55 7.51
N LEU A 187 10.50 18.87 6.46
CA LEU A 187 9.06 18.66 6.42
C LEU A 187 8.69 17.18 6.50
N TRP A 188 9.42 16.34 5.77
CA TRP A 188 9.24 14.89 5.84
C TRP A 188 9.47 14.35 7.26
N ASN A 189 10.55 14.76 7.90
CA ASN A 189 10.85 14.35 9.28
C ASN A 189 9.72 14.73 10.26
N ALA A 190 9.06 15.87 10.05
CA ALA A 190 7.93 16.30 10.87
C ALA A 190 6.65 15.49 10.62
N ILE A 191 6.41 14.99 9.38
CA ILE A 191 5.20 14.23 9.05
C ILE A 191 5.40 12.72 9.01
N ARG A 192 6.65 12.23 8.92
CA ARG A 192 6.98 10.80 8.86
C ARG A 192 6.30 9.97 9.96
N PRO A 193 6.20 10.45 11.23
CA PRO A 193 5.51 9.71 12.29
C PRO A 193 4.04 9.40 11.98
N LEU A 194 3.38 10.21 11.16
CA LEU A 194 1.99 9.98 10.72
C LEU A 194 1.86 8.78 9.79
N TYR A 195 2.93 8.46 9.07
CA TYR A 195 3.02 7.28 8.21
C TYR A 195 3.49 6.03 8.97
N ALA A 196 4.20 6.24 10.08
CA ALA A 196 4.75 5.17 10.90
C ALA A 196 3.80 4.67 12.00
N ASN A 197 2.80 5.45 12.41
CA ASN A 197 1.91 5.11 13.52
C ASN A 197 0.47 4.84 13.05
N PHE A 198 -0.27 4.01 13.79
CA PHE A 198 -1.71 3.87 13.59
C PHE A 198 -2.46 5.14 14.01
N ASN A 199 -2.06 5.73 15.13
CA ASN A 199 -2.63 6.97 15.59
C ASN A 199 -2.00 8.15 14.86
N THR A 200 -2.84 8.88 14.13
CA THR A 200 -2.47 10.03 13.30
C THR A 200 -3.05 11.32 13.87
N SER A 201 -3.10 11.44 15.21
CA SER A 201 -3.75 12.57 15.90
C SER A 201 -2.92 13.86 15.98
N ALA A 202 -1.77 13.95 15.29
CA ALA A 202 -0.95 15.15 15.29
C ALA A 202 -1.72 16.39 14.82
N SER A 203 -1.55 17.50 15.53
CA SER A 203 -2.11 18.78 15.13
C SER A 203 -1.21 19.48 14.09
N LEU A 204 -1.81 20.31 13.25
CA LEU A 204 -1.05 21.14 12.30
C LEU A 204 -0.01 22.02 13.00
N ARG A 205 -0.32 22.46 14.24
CA ARG A 205 0.59 23.27 15.07
C ARG A 205 1.82 22.48 15.50
N GLU A 206 1.65 21.27 15.96
CA GLU A 206 2.76 20.37 16.33
C GLU A 206 3.67 20.08 15.13
N VAL A 207 3.08 19.79 13.96
CA VAL A 207 3.86 19.57 12.74
C VAL A 207 4.63 20.84 12.34
N ALA A 208 4.03 22.04 12.47
CA ALA A 208 4.71 23.28 12.18
C ALA A 208 5.89 23.54 13.14
N GLN A 209 5.70 23.25 14.44
CA GLN A 209 6.75 23.35 15.46
C GLN A 209 7.90 22.38 15.15
N ASN A 210 7.59 21.11 14.87
CA ASN A 210 8.58 20.08 14.55
C ASN A 210 9.36 20.41 13.25
N ALA A 211 8.71 21.04 12.27
CA ALA A 211 9.34 21.48 11.04
C ALA A 211 10.06 22.84 11.16
N ASN A 212 9.92 23.52 12.33
CA ASN A 212 10.44 24.87 12.57
C ASN A 212 10.00 25.89 11.53
N VAL A 213 8.70 25.93 11.23
CA VAL A 213 8.09 26.85 10.26
C VAL A 213 6.79 27.46 10.81
N SER A 214 6.35 28.58 10.24
CA SER A 214 5.04 29.12 10.55
C SER A 214 3.92 28.24 9.96
N LEU A 215 2.69 28.31 10.52
CA LEU A 215 1.53 27.59 9.99
C LEU A 215 1.26 27.91 8.51
N ARG A 216 1.44 29.19 8.12
CA ARG A 216 1.26 29.63 6.74
C ARG A 216 2.31 29.02 5.81
N GLN A 217 3.57 28.96 6.26
CA GLN A 217 4.66 28.34 5.52
C GLN A 217 4.42 26.83 5.41
N LEU A 218 4.09 26.17 6.52
CA LEU A 218 3.76 24.74 6.54
C LEU A 218 2.69 24.39 5.50
N GLY A 219 1.60 25.19 5.42
CA GLY A 219 0.53 24.93 4.46
C GLY A 219 1.01 24.95 2.99
N ARG A 220 1.90 25.90 2.65
CA ARG A 220 2.51 25.99 1.31
C ARG A 220 3.44 24.81 1.03
N ASP A 221 4.33 24.53 1.98
CA ASP A 221 5.37 23.51 1.84
C ASP A 221 4.76 22.10 1.78
N LEU A 222 3.72 21.82 2.58
CA LEU A 222 2.98 20.56 2.52
C LEU A 222 2.29 20.36 1.16
N LYS A 223 1.68 21.41 0.63
CA LYS A 223 1.05 21.35 -0.69
C LYS A 223 2.08 21.08 -1.78
N ASP A 224 3.24 21.71 -1.70
CA ASP A 224 4.34 21.50 -2.65
C ASP A 224 4.93 20.09 -2.52
N LEU A 225 5.24 19.64 -1.29
CA LEU A 225 5.70 18.28 -1.01
C LEU A 225 4.71 17.24 -1.53
N THR A 226 3.42 17.43 -1.22
CA THR A 226 2.35 16.51 -1.64
C THR A 226 2.27 16.42 -3.16
N ARG A 227 2.37 17.55 -3.85
CA ARG A 227 2.36 17.58 -5.33
C ARG A 227 3.61 16.94 -5.92
N THR A 228 4.78 17.23 -5.35
CA THR A 228 6.08 16.76 -5.85
C THR A 228 6.23 15.24 -5.71
N PHE A 229 5.81 14.69 -4.59
CA PHE A 229 5.97 13.26 -4.27
C PHE A 229 4.68 12.44 -4.44
N GLY A 230 3.60 13.05 -4.92
CA GLY A 230 2.33 12.35 -5.08
C GLY A 230 1.76 11.81 -3.75
N LEU A 231 1.99 12.48 -2.62
CA LEU A 231 1.47 12.07 -1.33
C LEU A 231 -0.07 12.17 -1.31
N PHE A 232 -0.70 11.50 -0.33
CA PHE A 232 -2.15 11.50 -0.22
C PHE A 232 -2.70 12.89 0.12
N GLY A 233 -3.84 13.23 -0.49
CA GLY A 233 -4.64 14.40 -0.17
C GLY A 233 -4.12 15.73 -0.72
N ASP A 234 -4.99 16.75 -0.70
CA ASP A 234 -4.66 18.11 -1.16
C ASP A 234 -4.10 19.02 -0.06
N GLY A 235 -3.98 18.50 1.14
CA GLY A 235 -3.46 19.22 2.30
C GLY A 235 -3.44 18.35 3.54
N PHE A 236 -2.95 18.90 4.65
CA PHE A 236 -2.72 18.16 5.89
C PHE A 236 -3.97 17.40 6.38
N ARG A 237 -5.12 18.08 6.49
CA ARG A 237 -6.34 17.45 7.01
C ARG A 237 -6.82 16.29 6.13
N ASP A 238 -6.71 16.47 4.83
CA ASP A 238 -7.13 15.47 3.88
C ASP A 238 -6.16 14.28 3.86
N ALA A 239 -4.85 14.54 3.92
CA ALA A 239 -3.84 13.50 4.08
C ALA A 239 -4.09 12.64 5.33
N ILE A 240 -4.33 13.28 6.48
CA ILE A 240 -4.65 12.58 7.74
C ILE A 240 -5.94 11.77 7.61
N ARG A 241 -6.98 12.34 6.99
CA ARG A 241 -8.23 11.60 6.74
C ARG A 241 -8.01 10.34 5.93
N VAL A 242 -7.30 10.44 4.81
CA VAL A 242 -7.02 9.29 3.94
C VAL A 242 -6.18 8.24 4.66
N LEU A 243 -5.15 8.65 5.40
CA LEU A 243 -4.31 7.74 6.19
C LEU A 243 -5.15 7.00 7.25
N ARG A 244 -6.00 7.72 8.01
CA ARG A 244 -6.90 7.11 9.00
C ARG A 244 -7.84 6.09 8.38
N LEU A 245 -8.47 6.43 7.27
CA LEU A 245 -9.38 5.54 6.57
C LEU A 245 -8.67 4.27 6.09
N ARG A 246 -7.48 4.41 5.49
CA ARG A 246 -6.69 3.25 5.03
C ARG A 246 -6.30 2.32 6.18
N VAL A 247 -5.82 2.90 7.26
CA VAL A 247 -5.44 2.13 8.44
C VAL A 247 -6.68 1.48 9.08
N ALA A 248 -7.79 2.22 9.20
CA ALA A 248 -9.03 1.69 9.76
C ALA A 248 -9.54 0.47 8.99
N VAL A 249 -9.62 0.55 7.65
CA VAL A 249 -10.04 -0.57 6.80
C VAL A 249 -9.19 -1.82 7.05
N MET A 250 -7.88 -1.64 7.13
CA MET A 250 -6.96 -2.74 7.37
C MET A 250 -7.13 -3.33 8.77
N LEU A 251 -7.25 -2.50 9.82
CA LEU A 251 -7.43 -2.97 11.20
C LEU A 251 -8.80 -3.63 11.43
N LEU A 252 -9.85 -3.23 10.69
CA LEU A 252 -11.15 -3.89 10.72
C LEU A 252 -11.06 -5.36 10.25
N SER A 253 -10.00 -5.76 9.54
CA SER A 253 -9.80 -7.16 9.15
C SER A 253 -9.19 -8.04 10.24
N ALA A 254 -8.66 -7.49 11.32
CA ALA A 254 -8.05 -8.27 12.39
C ALA A 254 -9.08 -9.20 13.06
N PRO A 255 -8.69 -10.43 13.51
CA PRO A 255 -9.60 -11.43 14.06
C PRO A 255 -10.44 -10.91 15.23
N ASP A 256 -9.80 -10.16 16.13
CA ASP A 256 -10.40 -9.67 17.38
C ASP A 256 -10.84 -8.21 17.29
N ALA A 257 -10.84 -7.61 16.09
CA ALA A 257 -11.21 -6.22 15.91
C ALA A 257 -12.66 -5.95 16.25
N THR A 258 -12.89 -4.87 16.97
CA THR A 258 -14.18 -4.20 17.02
C THR A 258 -14.09 -2.84 16.35
N ALA A 259 -15.19 -2.36 15.76
CA ALA A 259 -15.19 -1.03 15.13
C ALA A 259 -14.89 0.08 16.14
N SER A 260 -15.25 -0.12 17.42
CA SER A 260 -14.94 0.82 18.50
C SER A 260 -13.44 0.91 18.76
N ASP A 261 -12.76 -0.24 18.94
CA ASP A 261 -11.32 -0.28 19.20
C ASP A 261 -10.53 0.33 18.04
N VAL A 262 -10.92 -0.03 16.81
CA VAL A 262 -10.31 0.54 15.60
C VAL A 262 -10.48 2.06 15.59
N SER A 263 -11.67 2.59 15.92
CA SER A 263 -11.91 4.04 15.93
C SER A 263 -10.97 4.78 16.89
N GLN A 264 -10.72 4.21 18.07
CA GLN A 264 -9.80 4.77 19.06
C GLN A 264 -8.35 4.72 18.57
N VAL A 265 -7.91 3.56 18.07
CA VAL A 265 -6.52 3.34 17.63
C VAL A 265 -6.16 4.27 16.49
N VAL A 266 -7.06 4.49 15.52
CA VAL A 266 -6.78 5.39 14.39
C VAL A 266 -7.01 6.88 14.70
N GLY A 267 -7.45 7.21 15.91
CA GLY A 267 -7.54 8.59 16.39
C GLY A 267 -8.84 9.31 16.01
N TYR A 268 -9.97 8.60 15.83
CA TYR A 268 -11.28 9.25 15.65
C TYR A 268 -11.94 9.63 16.98
N GLY A 269 -11.53 9.05 18.09
CA GLY A 269 -12.09 9.33 19.42
C GLY A 269 -13.51 8.78 19.65
N SER A 270 -14.26 8.41 18.61
CA SER A 270 -15.54 7.71 18.71
C SER A 270 -15.89 6.95 17.43
N LEU A 271 -16.72 5.91 17.56
CA LEU A 271 -17.24 5.14 16.44
C LEU A 271 -18.09 6.01 15.49
N ASP A 272 -18.88 6.95 16.05
CA ASP A 272 -19.69 7.88 15.24
C ASP A 272 -18.85 8.81 14.38
N ALA A 273 -17.73 9.31 14.93
CA ALA A 273 -16.80 10.16 14.18
C ALA A 273 -16.15 9.37 13.03
N MET A 274 -15.75 8.12 13.27
CA MET A 274 -15.25 7.23 12.22
C MET A 274 -16.36 6.94 11.19
N GLY A 275 -17.58 6.64 11.61
CA GLY A 275 -18.71 6.40 10.71
C GLY A 275 -19.03 7.57 9.81
N ARG A 276 -18.96 8.82 10.32
CA ARG A 276 -19.09 10.04 9.50
C ARG A 276 -17.97 10.13 8.46
N ALA A 277 -16.72 9.90 8.88
CA ALA A 277 -15.57 9.99 7.96
C ALA A 277 -15.67 8.96 6.81
N PHE A 278 -16.15 7.74 7.09
CA PHE A 278 -16.40 6.71 6.06
C PHE A 278 -17.50 7.17 5.09
N ARG A 279 -18.61 7.70 5.60
CA ARG A 279 -19.70 8.22 4.77
C ARG A 279 -19.27 9.38 3.89
N ASP A 280 -18.53 10.34 4.46
CA ASP A 280 -17.99 11.51 3.72
C ASP A 280 -17.02 11.07 2.61
N ALA A 281 -16.32 9.94 2.79
CA ALA A 281 -15.48 9.32 1.79
C ALA A 281 -16.25 8.39 0.84
N LYS A 282 -17.58 8.32 0.92
CA LYS A 282 -18.44 7.43 0.12
C LYS A 282 -18.10 5.93 0.27
N MET A 283 -17.59 5.56 1.42
CA MET A 283 -17.24 4.19 1.77
C MET A 283 -18.40 3.52 2.53
N PRO A 284 -18.49 2.16 2.48
CA PRO A 284 -19.43 1.42 3.31
C PRO A 284 -19.18 1.69 4.81
N PRO A 285 -20.21 1.54 5.66
CA PRO A 285 -20.04 1.66 7.10
C PRO A 285 -18.95 0.72 7.66
N PRO A 286 -18.23 1.11 8.73
CA PRO A 286 -17.20 0.27 9.34
C PRO A 286 -17.69 -1.14 9.72
N SER A 287 -18.93 -1.28 10.19
CA SER A 287 -19.55 -2.58 10.53
C SER A 287 -19.71 -3.49 9.31
N THR A 288 -20.10 -2.92 8.17
CA THR A 288 -20.21 -3.67 6.90
C THR A 288 -18.85 -4.17 6.43
N ILE A 289 -17.82 -3.31 6.50
CA ILE A 289 -16.46 -3.71 6.14
C ILE A 289 -15.96 -4.79 7.08
N LEU A 290 -16.08 -4.60 8.40
CA LEU A 290 -15.68 -5.59 9.41
C LEU A 290 -16.29 -6.96 9.14
N ALA A 291 -17.59 -7.02 8.83
CA ALA A 291 -18.27 -8.28 8.50
C ALA A 291 -17.74 -8.94 7.21
N ALA A 292 -17.31 -8.13 6.24
CA ALA A 292 -16.86 -8.61 4.94
C ALA A 292 -15.39 -9.06 4.93
N VAL A 293 -14.49 -8.37 5.70
CA VAL A 293 -13.03 -8.58 5.64
C VAL A 293 -12.46 -9.23 6.89
N LYS A 294 -13.27 -9.56 7.89
CA LYS A 294 -12.78 -10.15 9.13
C LYS A 294 -11.98 -11.41 8.83
N TRP A 295 -10.75 -11.43 9.33
CA TRP A 295 -9.85 -12.56 9.17
C TRP A 295 -10.44 -13.83 9.79
N ASP A 296 -10.57 -14.88 8.99
CA ASP A 296 -11.07 -16.18 9.41
C ASP A 296 -10.25 -17.26 8.64
N PRO A 297 -9.34 -17.97 9.34
CA PRO A 297 -8.52 -19.00 8.71
C PRO A 297 -9.35 -20.09 8.02
N GLN A 298 -10.53 -20.43 8.56
CA GLN A 298 -11.41 -21.46 8.00
C GLN A 298 -12.05 -21.02 6.68
N ARG A 299 -12.43 -19.74 6.56
CA ARG A 299 -12.98 -19.19 5.32
C ARG A 299 -11.94 -19.13 4.19
N VAL A 300 -10.69 -18.93 4.52
CA VAL A 300 -9.58 -18.92 3.56
C VAL A 300 -9.37 -20.31 2.97
N GLY A 301 -9.39 -21.37 3.80
CA GLY A 301 -9.25 -22.76 3.33
C GLY A 301 -10.46 -23.29 2.56
N GLN A 302 -11.67 -22.93 2.95
CA GLN A 302 -12.90 -23.43 2.31
C GLN A 302 -13.13 -22.88 0.90
N ARG A 303 -12.69 -21.65 0.60
CA ARG A 303 -12.80 -21.08 -0.75
C ARG A 303 -11.85 -21.74 -1.74
N SER A 304 -10.67 -22.16 -1.32
CA SER A 304 -9.76 -22.95 -2.15
C SER A 304 -10.37 -24.30 -2.52
N ASN A 305 -11.01 -24.99 -1.57
CA ASN A 305 -11.63 -26.29 -1.81
C ASN A 305 -12.92 -26.21 -2.66
N ALA A 306 -13.68 -25.11 -2.57
CA ALA A 306 -14.90 -24.94 -3.37
C ALA A 306 -14.60 -24.69 -4.87
N LEU A 307 -13.42 -24.17 -5.19
CA LEU A 307 -12.99 -23.97 -6.58
C LEU A 307 -12.41 -25.25 -7.21
N GLU A 308 -11.80 -26.13 -6.40
CA GLU A 308 -11.31 -27.45 -6.86
C GLU A 308 -12.44 -28.44 -7.17
N THR A 309 -13.62 -28.26 -6.58
CA THR A 309 -14.80 -29.16 -6.78
C THR A 309 -15.74 -28.70 -7.89
N ALA A 310 -15.53 -27.53 -8.48
CA ALA A 310 -16.32 -27.07 -9.63
C ALA A 310 -15.83 -27.78 -10.90
N THR A 311 -16.37 -28.96 -11.19
CA THR A 311 -16.19 -29.66 -12.47
C THR A 311 -16.67 -28.72 -13.60
N PRO A 312 -15.85 -28.55 -14.66
CA PRO A 312 -16.30 -27.71 -15.78
C PRO A 312 -17.54 -28.31 -16.43
N PRO A 313 -18.52 -27.50 -16.84
CA PRO A 313 -19.70 -28.02 -17.53
C PRO A 313 -19.27 -28.73 -18.81
N THR A 314 -19.63 -29.98 -18.93
CA THR A 314 -19.49 -30.77 -20.16
C THR A 314 -20.31 -30.08 -21.26
N LEU A 315 -19.63 -29.50 -22.23
CA LEU A 315 -20.28 -29.02 -23.45
C LEU A 315 -20.76 -30.25 -24.24
N THR A 316 -22.07 -30.47 -24.25
CA THR A 316 -22.76 -31.35 -25.21
C THR A 316 -23.21 -30.49 -26.39
#